data_393639f8b0e8c989d7f771c054fc46a4
#
_entry.id   393639f8b0e8c989d7f771c054fc46a4
#
_cell.length_a   1.000
_cell.length_b   1.000
_cell.length_c   1.000
_cell.angle_alpha   90.00
_cell.angle_beta   90.00
_cell.angle_gamma   90.00
#
_symmetry.space_group_name_H-M   'P 1'
#
loop_
_entity.id
_entity.type
_entity.pdbx_description
1 polymer ?
#
loop_
_entity_poly.entity_id
_entity_poly.type
_entity_poly.pdbx_seq_one_letter_code
_entity_poly.pdbx_strand_id
1 'polypeptide(L)'
;DRAMQALQLLALEPVAETTADRISFGFRKYRSPEDAREYAFRILSRKDSPQWILEGDIKSCFDKISHEWMMEHIPTDKRILKEFMKCGYINKGKLYPTTEGSPQGGVISPTYANMVLDGMEPMILNVYWRSKVKKTFGVKYNSHKVHMVRFADDFIVTASDKETLEAIKQMLESFLRERGLTLSMEKTVITHINSGFDFLGWNFRKFKGKLIIKPSSKSMRKVTKKISEIIKNNRTTKQEILIQRLNQVLIGWANYHQGTCAKKCFGTIDNRTWKMLWKWAKRRHPNKKHQWIVDKYWKEYKGRRWAFRTEKSILFSMSDMPIVRKSQMALDKNAFLDKEYFQKRSQKHRQKRKMAMSSNNAAHIGIMCYRCVSGMQ
;
A
#
# COMPACT_ATOMS: atom_id res chain seq x y z
N ASP A 1 -13.36 -13.19 21.85
CA ASP A 1 -13.47 -11.79 21.39
C ASP A 1 -13.26 -11.62 19.90
N ARG A 2 -12.17 -12.14 19.28
CA ARG A 2 -11.96 -12.03 17.83
C ARG A 2 -13.04 -12.72 17.01
N ALA A 3 -13.54 -13.87 17.44
CA ALA A 3 -14.64 -14.57 16.78
C ALA A 3 -15.93 -13.75 16.82
N MET A 4 -16.23 -13.11 17.95
CA MET A 4 -17.39 -12.22 18.08
C MET A 4 -17.23 -10.97 17.21
N GLN A 5 -16.04 -10.38 17.15
CA GLN A 5 -15.76 -9.27 16.23
C GLN A 5 -15.93 -9.69 14.76
N ALA A 6 -15.50 -10.90 14.39
CA ALA A 6 -15.67 -11.41 13.04
C ALA A 6 -17.16 -11.64 12.70
N LEU A 7 -17.96 -12.14 13.65
CA LEU A 7 -19.39 -12.31 13.47
C LEU A 7 -20.10 -10.96 13.25
N GLN A 8 -19.80 -9.96 14.09
CA GLN A 8 -20.35 -8.61 13.92
C GLN A 8 -19.92 -7.96 12.62
N LEU A 9 -18.67 -8.20 12.18
CA LEU A 9 -18.15 -7.70 10.91
C LEU A 9 -18.92 -8.25 9.70
N LEU A 10 -19.39 -9.50 9.76
CA LEU A 10 -20.20 -10.07 8.66
C LEU A 10 -21.48 -9.28 8.41
N ALA A 11 -22.10 -8.73 9.44
CA ALA A 11 -23.28 -7.88 9.31
C ALA A 11 -22.93 -6.43 8.93
N LEU A 12 -21.86 -5.88 9.52
CA LEU A 12 -21.50 -4.47 9.35
C LEU A 12 -20.77 -4.19 8.02
N GLU A 13 -19.93 -5.11 7.54
CA GLU A 13 -19.08 -4.87 6.36
C GLU A 13 -19.89 -4.55 5.07
N PRO A 14 -21.03 -5.22 4.77
CA PRO A 14 -21.87 -4.83 3.62
C PRO A 14 -22.42 -3.40 3.74
N VAL A 15 -22.81 -2.98 4.93
CA VAL A 15 -23.30 -1.61 5.20
C VAL A 15 -22.17 -0.61 5.01
N ALA A 16 -21.04 -0.86 5.66
CA ALA A 16 -19.85 -0.01 5.54
C ALA A 16 -19.38 0.14 4.09
N GLU A 17 -19.40 -0.94 3.30
CA GLU A 17 -19.01 -0.88 1.88
C GLU A 17 -20.00 -0.07 1.02
N THR A 18 -21.29 -0.06 1.39
CA THR A 18 -22.32 0.69 0.65
C THR A 18 -22.24 2.20 0.91
N THR A 19 -21.90 2.60 2.13
CA THR A 19 -21.80 4.01 2.53
C THR A 19 -20.42 4.62 2.35
N ALA A 20 -19.41 3.79 2.09
CA ALA A 20 -18.01 4.20 2.01
C ALA A 20 -17.72 5.19 0.88
N ASP A 21 -16.83 6.13 1.15
CA ASP A 21 -16.25 7.03 0.14
C ASP A 21 -15.70 6.24 -1.04
N ARG A 22 -16.02 6.66 -2.27
CA ARG A 22 -15.63 5.94 -3.50
C ARG A 22 -14.12 5.83 -3.68
N ILE A 23 -13.39 6.83 -3.20
CA ILE A 23 -11.93 6.96 -3.33
C ILE A 23 -11.18 6.40 -2.11
N SER A 24 -11.84 5.74 -1.18
CA SER A 24 -11.25 5.02 -0.08
C SER A 24 -10.86 3.61 -0.50
N PHE A 25 -9.61 3.20 -0.27
CA PHE A 25 -9.06 1.92 -0.73
C PHE A 25 -8.55 1.02 0.40
N GLY A 26 -8.18 1.59 1.55
CA GLY A 26 -7.62 0.83 2.67
C GLY A 26 -8.64 -0.05 3.36
N PHE A 27 -8.25 -1.26 3.73
CA PHE A 27 -9.06 -2.24 4.47
C PHE A 27 -10.41 -2.61 3.84
N ARG A 28 -10.59 -2.37 2.55
CA ARG A 28 -11.82 -2.70 1.82
C ARG A 28 -11.63 -3.91 0.92
N LYS A 29 -12.66 -4.75 0.82
CA LYS A 29 -12.68 -5.96 -0.01
C LYS A 29 -12.36 -5.64 -1.48
N TYR A 30 -11.50 -6.43 -2.10
CA TYR A 30 -11.06 -6.31 -3.50
C TYR A 30 -10.36 -5.00 -3.86
N ARG A 31 -10.11 -4.11 -2.92
CA ARG A 31 -9.32 -2.89 -3.08
C ARG A 31 -7.89 -3.10 -2.57
N SER A 32 -6.95 -2.41 -3.15
CA SER A 32 -5.53 -2.59 -2.82
C SER A 32 -4.75 -1.26 -2.95
N PRO A 33 -3.54 -1.17 -2.39
CA PRO A 33 -2.68 -0.01 -2.57
C PRO A 33 -2.41 0.31 -4.04
N GLU A 34 -2.32 -0.73 -4.89
CA GLU A 34 -2.12 -0.54 -6.34
C GLU A 34 -3.33 0.13 -6.99
N ASP A 35 -4.56 -0.08 -6.49
CA ASP A 35 -5.76 0.58 -7.00
C ASP A 35 -5.73 2.08 -6.68
N ALA A 36 -5.33 2.44 -5.46
CA ALA A 36 -5.12 3.83 -5.06
C ALA A 36 -4.04 4.50 -5.92
N ARG A 37 -2.92 3.81 -6.17
CA ARG A 37 -1.85 4.28 -7.06
C ARG A 37 -2.30 4.49 -8.49
N GLU A 38 -3.05 3.55 -9.07
CA GLU A 38 -3.55 3.68 -10.45
C GLU A 38 -4.58 4.82 -10.56
N TYR A 39 -5.39 5.03 -9.53
CA TYR A 39 -6.30 6.17 -9.48
C TYR A 39 -5.54 7.50 -9.37
N ALA A 40 -4.54 7.60 -8.50
CA ALA A 40 -3.64 8.75 -8.41
C ALA A 40 -2.89 9.00 -9.74
N PHE A 41 -2.42 7.94 -10.41
CA PHE A 41 -1.82 8.06 -11.75
C PHE A 41 -2.79 8.67 -12.74
N ARG A 42 -4.04 8.25 -12.78
CA ARG A 42 -5.06 8.79 -13.69
C ARG A 42 -5.29 10.28 -13.47
N ILE A 43 -5.36 10.73 -12.22
CA ILE A 43 -5.56 12.13 -11.86
C ILE A 43 -4.36 12.98 -12.29
N LEU A 44 -3.14 12.50 -12.03
CA LEU A 44 -1.92 13.30 -12.11
C LEU A 44 -1.17 13.19 -13.44
N SER A 45 -1.46 12.19 -14.29
CA SER A 45 -0.68 11.94 -15.50
C SER A 45 -0.98 12.89 -16.67
N ARG A 46 -2.14 13.53 -16.68
CA ARG A 46 -2.57 14.41 -17.78
C ARG A 46 -1.72 15.70 -17.82
N LYS A 47 -1.66 16.32 -19.01
CA LYS A 47 -0.94 17.58 -19.21
C LYS A 47 -1.54 18.71 -18.36
N ASP A 48 -2.85 18.77 -18.32
CA ASP A 48 -3.67 19.75 -17.58
C ASP A 48 -4.02 19.30 -16.15
N SER A 49 -3.33 18.31 -15.59
CA SER A 49 -3.58 17.79 -14.24
C SER A 49 -3.30 18.80 -13.13
N PRO A 50 -3.85 18.60 -11.92
CA PRO A 50 -3.51 19.40 -10.77
C PRO A 50 -1.99 19.42 -10.50
N GLN A 51 -1.50 20.56 -9.99
CA GLN A 51 -0.06 20.77 -9.78
C GLN A 51 0.33 20.71 -8.29
N TRP A 52 -0.63 20.92 -7.39
CA TRP A 52 -0.40 20.93 -5.96
C TRP A 52 -1.04 19.73 -5.28
N ILE A 53 -0.36 19.17 -4.30
CA ILE A 53 -0.77 17.99 -3.56
C ILE A 53 -0.63 18.27 -2.07
N LEU A 54 -1.71 18.04 -1.32
CA LEU A 54 -1.70 17.93 0.13
C LEU A 54 -1.51 16.45 0.47
N GLU A 55 -0.37 16.12 1.07
CA GLU A 55 -0.14 14.83 1.74
C GLU A 55 -0.70 14.95 3.16
N GLY A 56 -1.62 14.09 3.55
CA GLY A 56 -2.23 14.11 4.88
C GLY A 56 -2.07 12.79 5.61
N ASP A 57 -1.76 12.88 6.89
CA ASP A 57 -1.65 11.75 7.83
C ASP A 57 -2.42 12.12 9.10
N ILE A 58 -3.20 11.18 9.63
CA ILE A 58 -3.99 11.38 10.84
C ILE A 58 -3.20 10.88 12.05
N LYS A 59 -3.01 11.74 13.04
CA LYS A 59 -2.21 11.39 14.23
C LYS A 59 -2.93 10.34 15.06
N SER A 60 -2.27 9.16 15.23
CA SER A 60 -2.77 8.07 16.09
C SER A 60 -4.25 7.72 15.83
N CYS A 61 -4.64 7.60 14.56
CA CYS A 61 -6.04 7.47 14.14
C CYS A 61 -6.81 6.44 14.98
N PHE A 62 -6.30 5.21 15.11
CA PHE A 62 -6.97 4.15 15.86
C PHE A 62 -7.08 4.42 17.36
N ASP A 63 -6.15 5.20 17.94
CA ASP A 63 -6.05 5.39 19.39
C ASP A 63 -6.87 6.60 19.88
N LYS A 64 -7.37 7.45 18.95
CA LYS A 64 -7.97 8.75 19.27
C LYS A 64 -9.41 8.92 18.80
N ILE A 65 -9.99 7.93 18.13
CA ILE A 65 -11.38 8.01 17.67
C ILE A 65 -12.31 8.23 18.86
N SER A 66 -13.20 9.23 18.76
CA SER A 66 -14.24 9.50 19.79
C SER A 66 -15.21 8.33 19.92
N HIS A 67 -15.32 7.77 21.11
CA HIS A 67 -16.32 6.75 21.43
C HIS A 67 -17.75 7.29 21.32
N GLU A 68 -17.98 8.55 21.69
CA GLU A 68 -19.30 9.20 21.60
C GLU A 68 -19.74 9.27 20.14
N TRP A 69 -18.86 9.74 19.27
CA TRP A 69 -19.15 9.80 17.84
C TRP A 69 -19.45 8.40 17.27
N MET A 70 -18.66 7.39 17.64
CA MET A 70 -18.91 6.01 17.21
C MET A 70 -20.25 5.47 17.71
N MET A 71 -20.58 5.74 18.96
CA MET A 71 -21.85 5.31 19.55
C MET A 71 -23.06 5.94 18.85
N GLU A 72 -22.94 7.14 18.35
CA GLU A 72 -24.01 7.83 17.63
C GLU A 72 -24.14 7.34 16.19
N HIS A 73 -23.03 7.24 15.45
CA HIS A 73 -23.03 7.14 13.99
C HIS A 73 -22.84 5.71 13.44
N ILE A 74 -22.22 4.79 14.17
CA ILE A 74 -21.99 3.44 13.64
C ILE A 74 -23.23 2.56 13.81
N PRO A 75 -23.83 2.02 12.73
CA PRO A 75 -25.08 1.25 12.78
C PRO A 75 -24.82 -0.20 13.21
N THR A 76 -24.57 -0.40 14.52
CA THR A 76 -24.38 -1.71 15.13
C THR A 76 -25.01 -1.73 16.53
N ASP A 77 -25.15 -2.90 17.15
CA ASP A 77 -25.62 -3.00 18.55
C ASP A 77 -24.70 -2.17 19.45
N LYS A 78 -25.28 -1.18 20.12
CA LYS A 78 -24.53 -0.21 20.93
C LYS A 78 -23.88 -0.82 22.17
N ARG A 79 -24.48 -1.89 22.71
CA ARG A 79 -23.92 -2.62 23.86
C ARG A 79 -22.64 -3.33 23.44
N ILE A 80 -22.70 -4.06 22.33
CA ILE A 80 -21.54 -4.77 21.75
C ILE A 80 -20.44 -3.80 21.35
N LEU A 81 -20.80 -2.69 20.70
CA LEU A 81 -19.84 -1.64 20.31
C LEU A 81 -19.12 -1.08 21.54
N LYS A 82 -19.87 -0.77 22.61
CA LYS A 82 -19.33 -0.28 23.87
C LYS A 82 -18.35 -1.27 24.51
N GLU A 83 -18.69 -2.56 24.52
CA GLU A 83 -17.80 -3.60 25.03
C GLU A 83 -16.51 -3.72 24.20
N PHE A 84 -16.61 -3.68 22.87
CA PHE A 84 -15.41 -3.71 22.00
C PHE A 84 -14.50 -2.49 22.21
N MET A 85 -15.05 -1.30 22.45
CA MET A 85 -14.26 -0.11 22.69
C MET A 85 -13.60 -0.13 24.08
N LYS A 86 -14.28 -0.70 25.09
CA LYS A 86 -13.81 -0.71 26.48
C LYS A 86 -12.99 -1.94 26.88
N CYS A 87 -12.87 -2.95 26.01
CA CYS A 87 -12.21 -4.23 26.36
C CYS A 87 -10.73 -4.10 26.74
N GLY A 88 -10.10 -2.96 26.47
CA GLY A 88 -8.69 -2.75 26.75
C GLY A 88 -7.77 -3.61 25.89
N TYR A 89 -6.50 -3.60 26.22
CA TYR A 89 -5.49 -4.46 25.58
C TYR A 89 -4.52 -5.01 26.63
N ILE A 90 -4.03 -6.21 26.38
CA ILE A 90 -3.04 -6.85 27.25
C ILE A 90 -1.64 -6.60 26.68
N ASN A 91 -0.77 -5.98 27.48
CA ASN A 91 0.64 -5.80 27.16
C ASN A 91 1.49 -6.36 28.30
N LYS A 92 2.39 -7.30 27.97
CA LYS A 92 3.26 -7.99 28.95
C LYS A 92 2.50 -8.55 30.16
N GLY A 93 1.32 -9.13 29.93
CA GLY A 93 0.48 -9.75 30.96
C GLY A 93 -0.33 -8.77 31.82
N LYS A 94 -0.29 -7.46 31.55
CA LYS A 94 -1.10 -6.44 32.23
C LYS A 94 -2.20 -5.93 31.32
N LEU A 95 -3.41 -5.79 31.85
CA LEU A 95 -4.55 -5.20 31.16
C LEU A 95 -4.48 -3.67 31.27
N TYR A 96 -4.59 -2.99 30.14
CA TYR A 96 -4.68 -1.54 30.03
C TYR A 96 -6.09 -1.18 29.51
N PRO A 97 -6.84 -0.34 30.24
CA PRO A 97 -8.15 0.09 29.77
C PRO A 97 -8.02 1.00 28.54
N THR A 98 -9.01 0.93 27.66
CA THR A 98 -9.13 1.84 26.51
C THR A 98 -10.19 2.88 26.83
N THR A 99 -9.78 4.15 26.94
CA THR A 99 -10.69 5.28 27.24
C THR A 99 -11.13 6.01 25.99
N GLU A 100 -10.38 5.92 24.92
CA GLU A 100 -10.64 6.48 23.59
C GLU A 100 -10.06 5.55 22.53
N GLY A 101 -10.49 5.69 21.28
CA GLY A 101 -9.99 4.90 20.16
C GLY A 101 -10.59 3.49 20.04
N SER A 102 -10.05 2.71 19.13
CA SER A 102 -10.41 1.32 18.88
C SER A 102 -9.18 0.43 19.07
N PRO A 103 -9.28 -0.71 19.76
CA PRO A 103 -8.12 -1.57 20.02
C PRO A 103 -7.38 -1.95 18.75
N GLN A 104 -6.06 -1.69 18.71
CA GLN A 104 -5.22 -2.05 17.58
C GLN A 104 -5.12 -3.58 17.47
N GLY A 105 -5.34 -4.11 16.24
CA GLY A 105 -5.33 -5.54 15.95
C GLY A 105 -6.67 -6.25 16.15
N GLY A 106 -7.75 -5.53 16.45
CA GLY A 106 -9.11 -6.03 16.36
C GLY A 106 -9.51 -6.31 14.91
N VAL A 107 -10.32 -7.36 14.69
CA VAL A 107 -10.76 -7.75 13.32
C VAL A 107 -11.69 -6.69 12.71
N ILE A 108 -12.54 -6.07 13.53
CA ILE A 108 -13.53 -5.06 13.12
C ILE A 108 -13.00 -3.63 13.11
N SER A 109 -11.93 -3.34 13.87
CA SER A 109 -11.38 -1.99 14.05
C SER A 109 -11.05 -1.25 12.73
N PRO A 110 -10.51 -1.90 11.68
CA PRO A 110 -10.28 -1.24 10.41
C PRO A 110 -11.56 -0.75 9.72
N THR A 111 -12.68 -1.48 9.88
CA THR A 111 -13.98 -1.09 9.34
C THR A 111 -14.53 0.11 10.10
N TYR A 112 -14.44 0.11 11.43
CA TYR A 112 -14.82 1.27 12.24
C TYR A 112 -14.02 2.51 11.85
N ALA A 113 -12.69 2.41 11.73
CA ALA A 113 -11.85 3.53 11.31
C ALA A 113 -12.24 4.07 9.93
N ASN A 114 -12.55 3.19 8.98
CA ASN A 114 -13.04 3.63 7.67
C ASN A 114 -14.37 4.38 7.78
N MET A 115 -15.35 3.85 8.53
CA MET A 115 -16.66 4.50 8.72
C MET A 115 -16.54 5.88 9.39
N VAL A 116 -15.61 6.02 10.34
CA VAL A 116 -15.32 7.33 10.99
C VAL A 116 -14.74 8.33 9.98
N LEU A 117 -13.94 7.87 9.03
CA LEU A 117 -13.30 8.72 8.02
C LEU A 117 -14.13 8.89 6.74
N ASP A 118 -15.18 8.11 6.55
CA ASP A 118 -16.09 8.29 5.43
C ASP A 118 -16.89 9.60 5.56
N GLY A 119 -17.12 10.23 4.43
CA GLY A 119 -17.67 11.60 4.37
C GLY A 119 -16.62 12.67 4.04
N MET A 120 -15.32 12.37 4.12
CA MET A 120 -14.26 13.30 3.71
C MET A 120 -14.36 13.67 2.22
N GLU A 121 -14.63 12.68 1.36
CA GLU A 121 -14.78 12.92 -0.08
C GLU A 121 -15.97 13.82 -0.40
N PRO A 122 -17.21 13.51 -0.02
CA PRO A 122 -18.37 14.36 -0.33
C PRO A 122 -18.25 15.75 0.30
N MET A 123 -17.71 15.89 1.50
CA MET A 123 -17.48 17.20 2.13
C MET A 123 -16.65 18.11 1.22
N ILE A 124 -15.54 17.63 0.69
CA ILE A 124 -14.64 18.39 -0.19
C ILE A 124 -15.30 18.60 -1.56
N LEU A 125 -15.84 17.54 -2.15
CA LEU A 125 -16.35 17.61 -3.53
C LEU A 125 -17.61 18.47 -3.65
N ASN A 126 -18.47 18.51 -2.64
CA ASN A 126 -19.66 19.37 -2.63
C ASN A 126 -19.30 20.86 -2.72
N VAL A 127 -18.15 21.27 -2.20
CA VAL A 127 -17.67 22.65 -2.29
C VAL A 127 -17.03 22.96 -3.65
N TYR A 128 -16.20 22.06 -4.15
CA TYR A 128 -15.34 22.36 -5.31
C TYR A 128 -15.86 21.80 -6.64
N TRP A 129 -16.75 20.81 -6.62
CA TRP A 129 -17.37 20.27 -7.82
C TRP A 129 -18.75 20.89 -8.04
N ARG A 130 -18.82 21.91 -8.89
CA ARG A 130 -20.06 22.61 -9.22
C ARG A 130 -20.77 21.94 -10.39
N SER A 131 -22.08 21.77 -10.27
CA SER A 131 -22.94 21.37 -11.38
C SER A 131 -23.23 22.61 -12.25
N LYS A 132 -22.72 22.66 -13.49
CA LYS A 132 -23.25 23.62 -14.48
C LYS A 132 -24.51 23.00 -15.07
N VAL A 133 -25.64 23.51 -14.69
CA VAL A 133 -26.92 23.24 -15.36
C VAL A 133 -26.86 23.89 -16.74
N LYS A 134 -26.40 23.19 -17.75
CA LYS A 134 -26.78 23.46 -19.14
C LYS A 134 -28.10 22.70 -19.38
N LYS A 135 -29.01 23.32 -20.10
CA LYS A 135 -30.43 22.97 -20.30
C LYS A 135 -30.79 21.48 -20.56
N THR A 136 -29.85 20.55 -20.69
CA THR A 136 -30.14 19.15 -21.01
C THR A 136 -29.33 18.08 -20.24
N PHE A 137 -28.17 18.36 -19.67
CA PHE A 137 -27.39 17.40 -18.85
C PHE A 137 -26.50 18.14 -17.86
N GLY A 138 -26.61 17.79 -16.57
CA GLY A 138 -25.75 18.33 -15.52
C GLY A 138 -24.30 17.84 -15.64
N VAL A 139 -23.42 18.62 -16.26
CA VAL A 139 -21.98 18.31 -16.28
C VAL A 139 -21.35 18.86 -15.01
N LYS A 140 -20.85 17.98 -14.15
CA LYS A 140 -20.06 18.39 -12.99
C LYS A 140 -18.74 19.02 -13.45
N TYR A 141 -18.49 20.25 -13.06
CA TYR A 141 -17.30 21.00 -13.39
C TYR A 141 -16.38 21.16 -12.16
N ASN A 142 -15.10 20.79 -12.33
CA ASN A 142 -14.08 20.87 -11.29
C ASN A 142 -12.97 21.85 -11.72
N SER A 143 -13.22 23.16 -11.58
CA SER A 143 -12.28 24.20 -11.98
C SER A 143 -10.98 24.18 -11.19
N HIS A 144 -11.06 23.86 -9.91
CA HIS A 144 -9.90 23.77 -9.01
C HIS A 144 -9.16 22.44 -9.10
N LYS A 145 -9.61 21.50 -9.96
CA LYS A 145 -8.98 20.17 -10.15
C LYS A 145 -8.79 19.41 -8.83
N VAL A 146 -9.76 19.56 -7.93
CA VAL A 146 -9.74 18.91 -6.62
C VAL A 146 -10.14 17.46 -6.74
N HIS A 147 -9.24 16.58 -6.31
CA HIS A 147 -9.47 15.14 -6.19
C HIS A 147 -8.86 14.67 -4.88
N MET A 148 -9.44 13.62 -4.31
CA MET A 148 -8.93 12.96 -3.11
C MET A 148 -8.62 11.50 -3.41
N VAL A 149 -7.65 10.92 -2.72
CA VAL A 149 -7.33 9.47 -2.68
C VAL A 149 -7.01 9.12 -1.25
N ARG A 150 -7.74 8.18 -0.66
CA ARG A 150 -7.54 7.76 0.73
C ARG A 150 -7.21 6.27 0.82
N PHE A 151 -6.25 5.93 1.64
CA PHE A 151 -5.93 4.55 2.02
C PHE A 151 -5.82 4.46 3.54
N ALA A 152 -6.89 4.07 4.22
CA ALA A 152 -7.03 4.16 5.67
C ALA A 152 -6.84 5.60 6.16
N ASP A 153 -5.85 5.84 7.01
CA ASP A 153 -5.43 7.12 7.57
C ASP A 153 -4.51 7.94 6.66
N ASP A 154 -3.83 7.30 5.70
CA ASP A 154 -3.02 7.99 4.69
C ASP A 154 -3.91 8.53 3.56
N PHE A 155 -3.80 9.80 3.21
CA PHE A 155 -4.54 10.36 2.08
C PHE A 155 -3.77 11.45 1.35
N ILE A 156 -4.17 11.70 0.11
CA ILE A 156 -3.73 12.85 -0.67
C ILE A 156 -4.93 13.61 -1.21
N VAL A 157 -4.83 14.94 -1.24
CA VAL A 157 -5.76 15.82 -1.94
C VAL A 157 -4.98 16.62 -2.98
N THR A 158 -5.55 16.80 -4.17
CA THR A 158 -4.92 17.55 -5.26
C THR A 158 -5.69 18.81 -5.56
N ALA A 159 -5.03 19.87 -6.01
CA ALA A 159 -5.67 21.06 -6.52
C ALA A 159 -4.79 21.76 -7.59
N SER A 160 -5.38 22.76 -8.28
CA SER A 160 -4.68 23.62 -9.23
C SER A 160 -3.72 24.59 -8.55
N ASP A 161 -4.05 25.05 -7.35
CA ASP A 161 -3.35 26.08 -6.59
C ASP A 161 -3.20 25.69 -5.12
N LYS A 162 -2.29 26.38 -4.42
CA LYS A 162 -1.94 26.10 -3.04
C LYS A 162 -3.01 26.59 -2.07
N GLU A 163 -3.60 27.72 -2.36
CA GLU A 163 -4.62 28.39 -1.56
C GLU A 163 -5.86 27.49 -1.38
N THR A 164 -6.29 26.84 -2.46
CA THR A 164 -7.36 25.82 -2.41
C THR A 164 -7.03 24.70 -1.44
N LEU A 165 -5.78 24.22 -1.42
CA LEU A 165 -5.37 23.14 -0.50
C LEU A 165 -5.28 23.59 0.96
N GLU A 166 -4.88 24.84 1.23
CA GLU A 166 -4.90 25.39 2.59
C GLU A 166 -6.34 25.50 3.12
N ALA A 167 -7.29 25.93 2.29
CA ALA A 167 -8.71 25.95 2.66
C ALA A 167 -9.25 24.53 2.92
N ILE A 168 -8.93 23.57 2.06
CA ILE A 168 -9.31 22.16 2.25
C ILE A 168 -8.70 21.58 3.53
N LYS A 169 -7.46 21.94 3.86
CA LYS A 169 -6.82 21.51 5.10
C LYS A 169 -7.60 21.95 6.33
N GLN A 170 -8.08 23.20 6.37
CA GLN A 170 -8.94 23.70 7.46
C GLN A 170 -10.27 22.96 7.54
N MET A 171 -10.89 22.65 6.40
CA MET A 171 -12.11 21.82 6.35
C MET A 171 -11.86 20.42 6.94
N LEU A 172 -10.74 19.79 6.58
CA LEU A 172 -10.34 18.47 7.09
C LEU A 172 -10.06 18.49 8.58
N GLU A 173 -9.42 19.55 9.09
CA GLU A 173 -9.18 19.73 10.53
C GLU A 173 -10.49 19.83 11.32
N SER A 174 -11.48 20.56 10.81
CA SER A 174 -12.80 20.65 11.44
C SER A 174 -13.54 19.31 11.41
N PHE A 175 -13.55 18.64 10.26
CA PHE A 175 -14.15 17.30 10.10
C PHE A 175 -13.56 16.26 11.05
N LEU A 176 -12.23 16.26 11.20
CA LEU A 176 -11.53 15.31 12.07
C LEU A 176 -11.74 15.62 13.56
N ARG A 177 -11.80 16.91 13.92
CA ARG A 177 -12.04 17.36 15.31
C ARG A 177 -13.37 16.86 15.86
N GLU A 178 -14.44 16.87 15.08
CA GLU A 178 -15.74 16.32 15.46
C GLU A 178 -15.67 14.82 15.84
N ARG A 179 -14.69 14.12 15.30
CA ARG A 179 -14.46 12.68 15.48
C ARG A 179 -13.37 12.34 16.50
N GLY A 180 -12.88 13.38 17.24
CA GLY A 180 -11.77 13.23 18.19
C GLY A 180 -10.40 13.10 17.55
N LEU A 181 -10.30 13.34 16.23
CA LEU A 181 -9.08 13.12 15.46
C LEU A 181 -8.37 14.45 15.12
N THR A 182 -7.09 14.39 14.86
CA THR A 182 -6.28 15.54 14.45
C THR A 182 -5.33 15.18 13.31
N LEU A 183 -5.02 16.14 12.43
CA LEU A 183 -3.97 15.99 11.44
C LEU A 183 -2.59 15.96 12.10
N SER A 184 -1.68 15.14 11.58
CA SER A 184 -0.28 15.18 11.96
C SER A 184 0.40 16.38 11.29
N MET A 185 0.66 17.45 12.03
CA MET A 185 1.27 18.68 11.50
C MET A 185 2.65 18.41 10.87
N GLU A 186 3.42 17.45 11.43
CA GLU A 186 4.75 17.08 10.94
C GLU A 186 4.71 16.37 9.59
N LYS A 187 3.62 15.66 9.29
CA LYS A 187 3.47 14.83 8.09
C LYS A 187 2.47 15.41 7.08
N THR A 188 1.71 16.44 7.46
CA THR A 188 0.75 17.10 6.57
C THR A 188 1.45 18.23 5.83
N VAL A 189 1.77 17.99 4.56
CA VAL A 189 2.59 18.90 3.75
C VAL A 189 1.92 19.17 2.40
N ILE A 190 1.97 20.43 1.97
CA ILE A 190 1.56 20.82 0.61
C ILE A 190 2.79 20.90 -0.28
N THR A 191 2.80 20.07 -1.33
CA THR A 191 3.95 19.88 -2.22
C THR A 191 3.56 20.10 -3.67
N HIS A 192 4.43 20.75 -4.45
CA HIS A 192 4.24 20.86 -5.91
C HIS A 192 4.69 19.55 -6.59
N ILE A 193 3.95 19.08 -7.59
CA ILE A 193 4.17 17.78 -8.27
C ILE A 193 5.57 17.64 -8.89
N ASN A 194 6.22 18.75 -9.28
CA ASN A 194 7.58 18.72 -9.83
C ASN A 194 8.65 18.47 -8.73
N SER A 195 8.37 18.81 -7.48
CA SER A 195 9.20 18.43 -6.33
C SER A 195 9.04 16.95 -6.00
N GLY A 196 7.81 16.44 -6.20
CA GLY A 196 7.44 15.06 -5.93
C GLY A 196 7.03 14.81 -4.49
N PHE A 197 6.20 13.82 -4.29
CA PHE A 197 5.69 13.41 -2.99
C PHE A 197 5.71 11.87 -2.85
N ASP A 198 5.64 11.40 -1.60
CA ASP A 198 5.61 9.97 -1.29
C ASP A 198 4.22 9.55 -0.80
N PHE A 199 3.60 8.56 -1.46
CA PHE A 199 2.32 7.99 -1.05
C PHE A 199 2.38 6.46 -1.14
N LEU A 200 1.97 5.76 -0.08
CA LEU A 200 1.94 4.29 0.01
C LEU A 200 3.26 3.62 -0.42
N GLY A 201 4.40 4.21 -0.09
CA GLY A 201 5.71 3.65 -0.42
C GLY A 201 6.19 3.89 -1.86
N TRP A 202 5.44 4.67 -2.64
CA TRP A 202 5.84 5.15 -3.97
C TRP A 202 6.10 6.65 -3.96
N ASN A 203 7.10 7.08 -4.74
CA ASN A 203 7.36 8.48 -5.05
C ASN A 203 6.69 8.83 -6.39
N PHE A 204 5.87 9.87 -6.38
CA PHE A 204 5.18 10.45 -7.53
C PHE A 204 5.85 11.77 -7.88
N ARG A 205 6.31 11.93 -9.10
CA ARG A 205 6.96 13.16 -9.54
C ARG A 205 6.79 13.38 -11.03
N LYS A 206 6.54 14.64 -11.43
CA LYS A 206 6.58 15.04 -12.85
C LYS A 206 7.98 15.48 -13.27
N PHE A 207 8.40 14.97 -14.41
CA PHE A 207 9.62 15.39 -15.11
C PHE A 207 9.26 15.78 -16.54
N LYS A 208 9.51 17.02 -16.92
CA LYS A 208 9.18 17.53 -18.27
C LYS A 208 7.74 17.16 -18.67
N GLY A 209 6.79 17.38 -17.76
CA GLY A 209 5.37 17.10 -17.96
C GLY A 209 4.94 15.63 -17.89
N LYS A 210 5.84 14.66 -17.76
CA LYS A 210 5.54 13.23 -17.66
C LYS A 210 5.57 12.78 -16.20
N LEU A 211 4.48 12.17 -15.72
CA LEU A 211 4.42 11.59 -14.37
C LEU A 211 5.22 10.30 -14.31
N ILE A 212 6.15 10.22 -13.38
CA ILE A 212 6.92 9.03 -13.05
C ILE A 212 6.55 8.58 -11.64
N ILE A 213 6.17 7.30 -11.51
CA ILE A 213 5.95 6.63 -10.24
C ILE A 213 7.03 5.57 -10.06
N LYS A 214 7.74 5.61 -8.94
CA LYS A 214 8.81 4.65 -8.61
C LYS A 214 8.78 4.33 -7.11
N PRO A 215 9.43 3.24 -6.64
CA PRO A 215 9.62 3.00 -5.21
C PRO A 215 10.22 4.22 -4.51
N SER A 216 9.68 4.60 -3.36
CA SER A 216 10.20 5.73 -2.59
C SER A 216 11.56 5.40 -1.97
N SER A 217 12.36 6.43 -1.69
CA SER A 217 13.65 6.27 -1.03
C SER A 217 13.52 5.63 0.36
N LYS A 218 12.42 5.93 1.08
CA LYS A 218 12.08 5.33 2.38
C LYS A 218 11.80 3.83 2.23
N SER A 219 11.02 3.41 1.21
CA SER A 219 10.73 2.01 0.91
C SER A 219 12.01 1.24 0.54
N MET A 220 12.88 1.80 -0.31
CA MET A 220 14.17 1.21 -0.68
C MET A 220 15.10 1.03 0.53
N ARG A 221 15.18 2.01 1.43
CA ARG A 221 15.97 1.89 2.67
C ARG A 221 15.43 0.81 3.57
N LYS A 222 14.09 0.73 3.75
CA LYS A 222 13.43 -0.26 4.60
C LYS A 222 13.71 -1.69 4.12
N VAL A 223 13.57 -1.98 2.82
CA VAL A 223 13.85 -3.32 2.27
C VAL A 223 15.36 -3.66 2.35
N THR A 224 16.25 -2.70 2.06
CA THR A 224 17.69 -2.91 2.17
C THR A 224 18.09 -3.25 3.61
N LYS A 225 17.53 -2.56 4.60
CA LYS A 225 17.73 -2.84 6.03
C LYS A 225 17.28 -4.26 6.37
N LYS A 226 16.07 -4.65 5.96
CA LYS A 226 15.53 -6.00 6.22
C LYS A 226 16.39 -7.10 5.60
N ILE A 227 16.87 -6.92 4.36
CA ILE A 227 17.81 -7.85 3.71
C ILE A 227 19.11 -7.96 4.52
N SER A 228 19.67 -6.82 4.96
CA SER A 228 20.87 -6.80 5.79
C SER A 228 20.70 -7.53 7.12
N GLU A 229 19.57 -7.36 7.78
CA GLU A 229 19.22 -8.05 9.04
C GLU A 229 19.13 -9.55 8.84
N ILE A 230 18.46 -10.01 7.77
CA ILE A 230 18.38 -11.44 7.43
C ILE A 230 19.78 -12.01 7.24
N ILE A 231 20.64 -11.35 6.46
CA ILE A 231 22.01 -11.84 6.19
C ILE A 231 22.85 -11.86 7.48
N LYS A 232 22.74 -10.82 8.32
CA LYS A 232 23.49 -10.73 9.59
C LYS A 232 23.07 -11.80 10.59
N ASN A 233 21.77 -12.11 10.67
CA ASN A 233 21.22 -13.09 11.60
C ASN A 233 21.40 -14.54 11.10
N ASN A 234 21.89 -14.73 9.88
CA ASN A 234 22.10 -16.04 9.25
C ASN A 234 23.57 -16.28 8.85
N ARG A 235 24.51 -15.97 9.74
CA ARG A 235 25.96 -16.05 9.47
C ARG A 235 26.43 -17.48 9.21
N THR A 236 25.90 -18.46 9.94
CA THR A 236 26.30 -19.87 9.88
C THR A 236 25.31 -20.74 9.11
N THR A 237 24.16 -20.20 8.73
CA THR A 237 23.07 -20.92 8.07
C THR A 237 23.48 -21.46 6.70
N LYS A 238 22.95 -22.63 6.29
CA LYS A 238 23.14 -23.20 4.94
C LYS A 238 22.64 -22.21 3.87
N GLN A 239 23.33 -22.20 2.71
CA GLN A 239 23.01 -21.28 1.60
C GLN A 239 21.55 -21.37 1.15
N GLU A 240 20.98 -22.56 1.06
CA GLU A 240 19.58 -22.80 0.66
C GLU A 240 18.59 -22.08 1.57
N ILE A 241 18.77 -22.20 2.88
CA ILE A 241 17.89 -21.58 3.87
C ILE A 241 18.00 -20.05 3.79
N LEU A 242 19.22 -19.53 3.60
CA LEU A 242 19.41 -18.08 3.41
C LEU A 242 18.71 -17.59 2.15
N ILE A 243 18.83 -18.31 1.03
CA ILE A 243 18.12 -18.01 -0.22
C ILE A 243 16.60 -17.98 0.00
N GLN A 244 16.04 -18.99 0.66
CA GLN A 244 14.59 -19.05 0.93
C GLN A 244 14.10 -17.83 1.71
N ARG A 245 14.80 -17.46 2.81
CA ARG A 245 14.46 -16.30 3.63
C ARG A 245 14.56 -14.98 2.87
N LEU A 246 15.59 -14.83 2.05
CA LEU A 246 15.77 -13.63 1.23
C LEU A 246 14.71 -13.54 0.13
N ASN A 247 14.40 -14.67 -0.53
CA ASN A 247 13.43 -14.70 -1.61
C ASN A 247 12.03 -14.26 -1.17
N GLN A 248 11.60 -14.58 0.05
CA GLN A 248 10.33 -14.10 0.60
C GLN A 248 10.24 -12.58 0.57
N VAL A 249 11.32 -11.90 1.00
CA VAL A 249 11.36 -10.44 1.04
C VAL A 249 11.53 -9.84 -0.36
N LEU A 250 12.43 -10.40 -1.18
CA LEU A 250 12.73 -9.89 -2.52
C LEU A 250 11.51 -10.00 -3.43
N ILE A 251 10.85 -11.16 -3.46
CA ILE A 251 9.65 -11.41 -4.27
C ILE A 251 8.49 -10.54 -3.79
N GLY A 252 8.24 -10.46 -2.47
CA GLY A 252 7.18 -9.64 -1.92
C GLY A 252 7.33 -8.17 -2.28
N TRP A 253 8.52 -7.60 -2.11
CA TRP A 253 8.80 -6.21 -2.45
C TRP A 253 8.75 -5.93 -3.95
N ALA A 254 9.28 -6.84 -4.78
CA ALA A 254 9.22 -6.73 -6.23
C ALA A 254 7.78 -6.79 -6.74
N ASN A 255 6.94 -7.68 -6.22
CA ASN A 255 5.52 -7.77 -6.56
C ASN A 255 4.77 -6.48 -6.24
N TYR A 256 5.01 -5.89 -5.06
CA TYR A 256 4.38 -4.63 -4.64
C TYR A 256 4.70 -3.47 -5.59
N HIS A 257 5.95 -3.41 -6.06
CA HIS A 257 6.41 -2.33 -6.93
C HIS A 257 6.35 -2.63 -8.42
N GLN A 258 5.93 -3.82 -8.83
CA GLN A 258 5.92 -4.31 -10.22
C GLN A 258 5.20 -3.39 -11.21
N GLY A 259 4.14 -2.69 -10.78
CA GLY A 259 3.35 -1.81 -11.66
C GLY A 259 3.94 -0.43 -11.90
N THR A 260 5.18 -0.15 -11.47
CA THR A 260 5.81 1.18 -11.51
C THR A 260 7.11 1.20 -12.30
N CYS A 261 7.71 2.38 -12.45
CA CYS A 261 9.04 2.54 -13.08
C CYS A 261 10.16 2.03 -12.15
N ALA A 262 10.07 0.76 -11.72
CA ALA A 262 10.91 0.20 -10.66
C ALA A 262 12.23 -0.45 -11.14
N LYS A 263 12.45 -0.67 -12.45
CA LYS A 263 13.60 -1.43 -12.96
C LYS A 263 14.97 -0.97 -12.43
N LYS A 264 15.23 0.34 -12.44
CA LYS A 264 16.48 0.89 -11.87
C LYS A 264 16.58 0.64 -10.36
N CYS A 265 15.45 0.73 -9.64
CA CYS A 265 15.40 0.45 -8.21
C CYS A 265 15.66 -1.03 -7.92
N PHE A 266 15.08 -1.93 -8.71
CA PHE A 266 15.32 -3.37 -8.64
C PHE A 266 16.81 -3.69 -8.80
N GLY A 267 17.46 -3.20 -9.87
CA GLY A 267 18.89 -3.38 -10.08
C GLY A 267 19.76 -2.84 -8.94
N THR A 268 19.35 -1.70 -8.36
CA THR A 268 20.05 -1.13 -7.19
C THR A 268 19.99 -2.05 -5.97
N ILE A 269 18.82 -2.63 -5.69
CA ILE A 269 18.64 -3.55 -4.55
C ILE A 269 19.35 -4.88 -4.82
N ASP A 270 19.26 -5.42 -6.05
CA ASP A 270 19.99 -6.63 -6.44
C ASP A 270 21.50 -6.47 -6.23
N ASN A 271 22.07 -5.34 -6.67
CA ASN A 271 23.50 -5.03 -6.48
C ASN A 271 23.87 -4.91 -4.98
N ARG A 272 23.06 -4.22 -4.19
CA ARG A 272 23.28 -4.13 -2.73
C ARG A 272 23.23 -5.50 -2.06
N THR A 273 22.26 -6.32 -2.43
CA THR A 273 22.11 -7.70 -1.93
C THR A 273 23.32 -8.54 -2.28
N TRP A 274 23.79 -8.46 -3.54
CA TRP A 274 24.99 -9.15 -3.98
C TRP A 274 26.21 -8.74 -3.14
N LYS A 275 26.43 -7.47 -2.94
CA LYS A 275 27.55 -6.97 -2.09
C LYS A 275 27.49 -7.45 -0.64
N MET A 276 26.28 -7.55 -0.07
CA MET A 276 26.08 -8.08 1.28
C MET A 276 26.36 -9.59 1.35
N LEU A 277 25.92 -10.36 0.35
CA LEU A 277 26.18 -11.80 0.24
C LEU A 277 27.66 -12.10 -0.01
N TRP A 278 28.33 -11.26 -0.80
CA TRP A 278 29.77 -11.36 -0.96
C TRP A 278 30.51 -11.22 0.38
N LYS A 279 30.17 -10.21 1.18
CA LYS A 279 30.74 -10.04 2.53
C LYS A 279 30.42 -11.21 3.45
N TRP A 280 29.20 -11.77 3.35
CA TRP A 280 28.78 -12.96 4.11
C TRP A 280 29.62 -14.16 3.72
N ALA A 281 29.82 -14.44 2.45
CA ALA A 281 30.61 -15.57 1.95
C ALA A 281 32.11 -15.45 2.30
N LYS A 282 32.70 -14.25 2.11
CA LYS A 282 34.10 -13.97 2.46
C LYS A 282 34.38 -14.17 3.96
N ARG A 283 33.44 -13.73 4.82
CA ARG A 283 33.59 -13.89 6.28
C ARG A 283 33.53 -15.34 6.73
N ARG A 284 32.87 -16.23 5.99
CA ARG A 284 32.81 -17.67 6.27
C ARG A 284 34.08 -18.40 5.84
N HIS A 285 34.86 -17.84 4.94
CA HIS A 285 36.04 -18.44 4.34
C HIS A 285 37.18 -17.42 4.24
N PRO A 286 37.71 -16.93 5.37
CA PRO A 286 38.69 -15.83 5.38
C PRO A 286 39.96 -16.20 4.65
N ASN A 287 40.39 -17.46 4.75
CA ASN A 287 41.64 -17.98 4.17
C ASN A 287 41.53 -18.54 2.74
N LYS A 288 40.33 -18.40 2.11
CA LYS A 288 40.12 -18.89 0.74
C LYS A 288 40.25 -17.76 -0.29
N LYS A 289 40.83 -18.07 -1.45
CA LYS A 289 40.93 -17.17 -2.60
C LYS A 289 39.52 -16.76 -3.11
N HIS A 290 39.43 -15.60 -3.73
CA HIS A 290 38.15 -15.07 -4.27
C HIS A 290 37.48 -16.04 -5.24
N GLN A 291 38.24 -16.64 -6.17
CA GLN A 291 37.72 -17.59 -7.15
C GLN A 291 37.06 -18.78 -6.47
N TRP A 292 37.68 -19.37 -5.45
CA TRP A 292 37.11 -20.49 -4.71
C TRP A 292 35.77 -20.11 -4.05
N ILE A 293 35.63 -18.88 -3.51
CA ILE A 293 34.37 -18.42 -2.92
C ILE A 293 33.29 -18.26 -4.00
N VAL A 294 33.66 -17.73 -5.18
CA VAL A 294 32.74 -17.62 -6.32
C VAL A 294 32.27 -19.01 -6.73
N ASP A 295 33.21 -19.95 -6.98
CA ASP A 295 32.88 -21.28 -7.44
C ASP A 295 32.02 -22.09 -6.47
N LYS A 296 32.13 -21.78 -5.16
CA LYS A 296 31.29 -22.38 -4.12
C LYS A 296 29.86 -21.84 -4.09
N TYR A 297 29.68 -20.54 -4.17
CA TYR A 297 28.40 -19.89 -3.86
C TYR A 297 27.68 -19.32 -5.07
N TRP A 298 28.37 -19.02 -6.15
CA TRP A 298 27.82 -18.50 -7.38
C TRP A 298 28.05 -19.47 -8.53
N LYS A 299 27.01 -19.74 -9.30
CA LYS A 299 27.07 -20.60 -10.47
C LYS A 299 26.44 -19.89 -11.67
N GLU A 300 26.82 -20.31 -12.85
CA GLU A 300 26.14 -19.83 -14.05
C GLU A 300 24.68 -20.27 -14.08
N TYR A 301 23.81 -19.38 -14.51
CA TYR A 301 22.39 -19.65 -14.67
C TYR A 301 21.77 -18.76 -15.74
N LYS A 302 21.22 -19.34 -16.79
CA LYS A 302 20.56 -18.66 -17.92
C LYS A 302 21.37 -17.46 -18.44
N GLY A 303 22.63 -17.66 -18.77
CA GLY A 303 23.55 -16.64 -19.27
C GLY A 303 24.04 -15.62 -18.23
N ARG A 304 23.67 -15.77 -16.96
CA ARG A 304 24.23 -15.01 -15.84
C ARG A 304 25.38 -15.76 -15.24
N ARG A 305 26.55 -15.23 -15.37
CA ARG A 305 27.79 -15.85 -14.88
C ARG A 305 27.80 -16.06 -13.37
N TRP A 306 27.16 -15.18 -12.59
CA TRP A 306 27.25 -15.16 -11.13
C TRP A 306 25.87 -15.09 -10.46
N ALA A 307 25.09 -16.17 -10.55
CA ALA A 307 23.85 -16.32 -9.80
C ALA A 307 24.14 -16.97 -8.44
N PHE A 308 23.72 -16.36 -7.34
CA PHE A 308 23.84 -16.95 -6.00
C PHE A 308 22.84 -18.09 -5.88
N ARG A 309 23.32 -19.33 -6.02
CA ARG A 309 22.46 -20.52 -6.12
C ARG A 309 23.12 -21.78 -5.60
N THR A 310 22.29 -22.77 -5.22
CA THR A 310 22.63 -24.18 -5.07
C THR A 310 21.97 -24.97 -6.18
N GLU A 311 22.10 -26.30 -6.17
CA GLU A 311 21.36 -27.17 -7.10
C GLU A 311 19.84 -27.03 -6.93
N LYS A 312 19.37 -26.85 -5.67
CA LYS A 312 17.94 -26.83 -5.30
C LYS A 312 17.33 -25.45 -5.21
N SER A 313 18.14 -24.40 -5.07
CA SER A 313 17.62 -23.05 -4.77
C SER A 313 18.43 -21.97 -5.48
N ILE A 314 17.73 -20.93 -5.95
CA ILE A 314 18.34 -19.77 -6.59
C ILE A 314 17.82 -18.48 -5.94
N LEU A 315 18.73 -17.52 -5.74
CA LEU A 315 18.33 -16.18 -5.29
C LEU A 315 17.55 -15.46 -6.39
N PHE A 316 16.39 -14.98 -6.05
CA PHE A 316 15.55 -14.21 -6.95
C PHE A 316 16.20 -12.88 -7.33
N SER A 317 16.24 -12.58 -8.63
CA SER A 317 16.68 -11.28 -9.15
C SER A 317 15.47 -10.43 -9.45
N MET A 318 15.33 -9.33 -8.74
CA MET A 318 14.21 -8.40 -8.97
C MET A 318 14.27 -7.73 -10.35
N SER A 319 15.46 -7.56 -10.91
CA SER A 319 15.65 -7.02 -12.26
C SER A 319 14.96 -7.84 -13.36
N ASP A 320 14.68 -9.13 -13.10
CA ASP A 320 13.93 -9.98 -14.03
C ASP A 320 12.42 -9.81 -13.93
N MET A 321 11.91 -9.21 -12.84
CA MET A 321 10.49 -8.98 -12.69
C MET A 321 9.95 -8.13 -13.83
N PRO A 322 8.96 -8.61 -14.61
CA PRO A 322 8.32 -7.80 -15.65
C PRO A 322 7.51 -6.66 -15.03
N ILE A 323 7.39 -5.55 -15.75
CA ILE A 323 6.50 -4.46 -15.34
C ILE A 323 5.09 -4.76 -15.82
N VAL A 324 4.18 -4.98 -14.87
CA VAL A 324 2.76 -5.28 -15.15
C VAL A 324 1.88 -4.31 -14.37
N ARG A 325 1.23 -3.39 -15.07
CA ARG A 325 0.29 -2.45 -14.47
C ARG A 325 -1.06 -3.10 -14.22
N LYS A 326 -1.66 -2.84 -13.07
CA LYS A 326 -3.01 -3.26 -12.74
C LYS A 326 -4.01 -2.44 -13.57
N SER A 327 -5.08 -3.07 -14.01
CA SER A 327 -6.17 -2.36 -14.68
C SER A 327 -6.87 -1.45 -13.68
N GLN A 328 -7.28 -0.27 -14.13
CA GLN A 328 -8.03 0.66 -13.30
C GLN A 328 -9.32 0.01 -12.80
N MET A 329 -9.67 0.32 -11.55
CA MET A 329 -10.92 -0.11 -10.93
C MET A 329 -12.03 0.91 -11.21
N ALA A 330 -13.24 0.43 -11.47
CA ALA A 330 -14.43 1.26 -11.46
C ALA A 330 -14.81 1.59 -10.00
N LEU A 331 -14.91 2.88 -9.69
CA LEU A 331 -15.09 3.35 -8.31
C LEU A 331 -16.52 3.19 -7.78
N ASP A 332 -17.48 3.05 -8.69
CA ASP A 332 -18.90 2.84 -8.41
C ASP A 332 -19.25 1.38 -8.07
N LYS A 333 -18.27 0.47 -8.15
CA LYS A 333 -18.49 -0.95 -7.90
C LYS A 333 -18.37 -1.32 -6.42
N ASN A 334 -19.39 -2.05 -5.94
CA ASN A 334 -19.50 -2.53 -4.57
C ASN A 334 -19.07 -4.01 -4.48
N ALA A 335 -18.25 -4.33 -3.48
CA ALA A 335 -17.66 -5.65 -3.27
C ALA A 335 -18.69 -6.78 -3.06
N PHE A 336 -19.87 -6.46 -2.53
CA PHE A 336 -20.94 -7.42 -2.24
C PHE A 336 -21.93 -7.54 -3.40
N LEU A 337 -22.21 -6.44 -4.10
CA LEU A 337 -23.19 -6.41 -5.20
C LEU A 337 -22.57 -6.79 -6.55
N ASP A 338 -21.29 -6.43 -6.80
CA ASP A 338 -20.63 -6.60 -8.10
C ASP A 338 -19.55 -7.69 -8.07
N LYS A 339 -19.76 -8.81 -7.40
CA LYS A 339 -18.77 -9.89 -7.23
C LYS A 339 -18.16 -10.36 -8.55
N GLU A 340 -18.98 -10.50 -9.57
CA GLU A 340 -18.56 -10.95 -10.91
C GLU A 340 -17.55 -9.98 -11.55
N TYR A 341 -17.76 -8.67 -11.42
CA TYR A 341 -16.81 -7.65 -11.89
C TYR A 341 -15.43 -7.84 -11.27
N PHE A 342 -15.36 -8.02 -9.94
CA PHE A 342 -14.10 -8.19 -9.23
C PHE A 342 -13.40 -9.51 -9.57
N GLN A 343 -14.16 -10.60 -9.74
CA GLN A 343 -13.63 -11.89 -10.18
C GLN A 343 -13.00 -11.79 -11.58
N LYS A 344 -13.73 -11.25 -12.56
CA LYS A 344 -13.25 -11.05 -13.93
C LYS A 344 -12.01 -10.14 -13.95
N ARG A 345 -12.00 -9.06 -13.17
CA ARG A 345 -10.86 -8.16 -13.03
C ARG A 345 -9.63 -8.88 -12.47
N SER A 346 -9.80 -9.69 -11.44
CA SER A 346 -8.72 -10.48 -10.82
C SER A 346 -8.14 -11.52 -11.78
N GLN A 347 -8.99 -12.25 -12.51
CA GLN A 347 -8.57 -13.22 -13.53
C GLN A 347 -7.78 -12.55 -14.65
N LYS A 348 -8.27 -11.44 -15.20
CA LYS A 348 -7.56 -10.65 -16.23
C LYS A 348 -6.19 -10.18 -15.76
N HIS A 349 -6.06 -9.75 -14.51
CA HIS A 349 -4.77 -9.35 -13.95
C HIS A 349 -3.81 -10.53 -13.79
N ARG A 350 -4.30 -11.69 -13.31
CA ARG A 350 -3.50 -12.93 -13.24
C ARG A 350 -3.01 -13.38 -14.62
N GLN A 351 -3.85 -13.33 -15.64
CA GLN A 351 -3.48 -13.67 -17.01
C GLN A 351 -2.39 -12.75 -17.55
N LYS A 352 -2.53 -11.42 -17.39
CA LYS A 352 -1.50 -10.45 -17.77
C LYS A 352 -0.15 -10.74 -17.10
N ARG A 353 -0.15 -11.07 -15.81
CA ARG A 353 1.07 -11.44 -15.09
C ARG A 353 1.69 -12.72 -15.61
N LYS A 354 0.89 -13.76 -15.86
CA LYS A 354 1.39 -15.02 -16.43
C LYS A 354 2.04 -14.80 -17.80
N MET A 355 1.37 -14.08 -18.71
CA MET A 355 1.91 -13.77 -20.05
C MET A 355 3.23 -12.98 -19.96
N ALA A 356 3.31 -11.96 -19.12
CA ALA A 356 4.51 -11.16 -18.94
C ALA A 356 5.68 -11.96 -18.34
N MET A 357 5.41 -12.95 -17.49
CA MET A 357 6.40 -13.84 -16.91
C MET A 357 6.90 -14.89 -17.91
N SER A 358 6.02 -15.45 -18.74
CA SER A 358 6.40 -16.43 -19.78
C SER A 358 7.25 -15.78 -20.86
N SER A 359 6.91 -14.56 -21.31
CA SER A 359 7.71 -13.83 -22.30
C SER A 359 9.13 -13.46 -21.83
N ASN A 360 9.34 -13.34 -20.52
CA ASN A 360 10.67 -13.08 -19.93
C ASN A 360 11.47 -14.36 -19.62
N ASN A 361 11.09 -15.53 -20.14
CA ASN A 361 11.72 -16.83 -19.83
C ASN A 361 11.79 -17.13 -18.32
N ALA A 362 10.82 -16.68 -17.56
CA ALA A 362 10.74 -16.82 -16.11
C ALA A 362 10.09 -18.14 -15.67
N ALA A 363 10.43 -19.27 -16.34
CA ALA A 363 9.89 -20.60 -16.03
C ALA A 363 10.11 -21.05 -14.57
N HIS A 364 11.04 -20.42 -13.84
CA HIS A 364 11.29 -20.72 -12.42
C HIS A 364 10.45 -19.92 -11.43
N ILE A 365 9.78 -18.84 -11.84
CA ILE A 365 8.96 -18.02 -10.94
C ILE A 365 7.59 -18.66 -10.74
N GLY A 366 7.11 -19.46 -11.69
CA GLY A 366 5.82 -20.16 -11.63
C GLY A 366 5.69 -21.11 -10.44
N ILE A 367 6.76 -21.80 -10.06
CA ILE A 367 6.74 -22.80 -8.97
C ILE A 367 6.70 -22.14 -7.59
N MET A 368 7.28 -20.93 -7.44
CA MET A 368 7.27 -20.20 -6.14
C MET A 368 6.01 -19.36 -5.91
N CYS A 369 5.32 -18.90 -6.96
CA CYS A 369 4.13 -18.05 -6.82
C CYS A 369 2.89 -18.82 -6.33
N TYR A 370 2.80 -20.13 -6.54
CA TYR A 370 1.65 -20.94 -6.09
C TYR A 370 1.58 -21.10 -4.56
N ARG A 371 2.71 -21.04 -3.84
CA ARG A 371 2.73 -21.16 -2.37
C ARG A 371 2.48 -19.84 -1.61
N CYS A 372 2.70 -18.69 -2.24
CA CYS A 372 2.46 -17.40 -1.58
C CYS A 372 1.01 -16.90 -1.66
N VAL A 373 0.18 -17.47 -2.56
CA VAL A 373 -1.21 -17.04 -2.77
C VAL A 373 -2.20 -17.88 -1.97
N SER A 374 -1.82 -19.07 -1.53
CA SER A 374 -2.67 -19.96 -0.72
C SER A 374 -2.58 -19.73 0.80
N GLY A 375 -1.77 -18.78 1.24
CA GLY A 375 -1.59 -18.46 2.66
C GLY A 375 -2.22 -17.13 3.12
N MET A 376 -3.02 -16.47 2.27
CA MET A 376 -3.80 -15.29 2.61
C MET A 376 -5.27 -15.53 2.24
N GLN A 377 -5.90 -16.43 2.95
CA GLN A 377 -7.35 -16.49 3.14
C GLN A 377 -7.70 -16.04 4.54
#